data_e59b7f25d749aaed3749d3699a28c0fe
#
_entry.id   e59b7f25d749aaed3749d3699a28c0fe
#
_cell.length_a   1.000
_cell.length_b   1.000
_cell.length_c   1.000
_cell.angle_alpha   90.00
_cell.angle_beta   90.00
_cell.angle_gamma   90.00
#
_symmetry.space_group_name_H-M   'P 1'
#
loop_
_entity.id
_entity.type
_entity.pdbx_description
1 polymer ?
#
loop_
_entity_poly.entity_id
_entity_poly.type
_entity_poly.pdbx_seq_one_letter_code
_entity_poly.pdbx_strand_id
1 'polypeptide(L)'
;MGRLSELEEFLRSQLDEGSKHSSGQFTLSREKALEKLAAYQLQGGQTWVLKVIQAVVTSGAPELVVRQTGTDTEFSFSPAQPWVMQEFEEAFFDPEVSPSRCLDHLKRGLWSVSVHNMRPFLLTAPGWSQALVWTGKALQPGPVADRPMVLLAVSHRTIYEG
;
A
#
# COMPACT_ATOMS: atom_id res chain seq x y z
N MET A 1 -2.61 25.72 -2.68
CA MET A 1 -1.57 24.94 -2.65
C MET A 1 -1.53 24.03 -1.52
N GLY A 2 -2.22 24.19 -0.50
CA GLY A 2 -2.16 23.39 0.67
C GLY A 2 -2.41 21.90 0.47
N ARG A 3 -3.17 21.54 -0.54
CA ARG A 3 -3.50 20.16 -0.64
C ARG A 3 -2.43 19.32 -1.25
N LEU A 4 -1.65 19.87 -2.15
CA LEU A 4 -0.55 19.14 -2.67
C LEU A 4 0.48 18.95 -1.61
N SER A 5 0.58 19.88 -0.68
CA SER A 5 1.59 19.80 0.34
C SER A 5 1.37 18.69 1.34
N GLU A 6 0.12 18.25 1.55
CA GLU A 6 -0.10 17.16 2.49
C GLU A 6 0.56 15.88 2.01
N LEU A 7 0.39 15.53 0.73
CA LEU A 7 1.01 14.32 0.20
C LEU A 7 2.51 14.51 0.07
N GLU A 8 2.95 15.71 -0.33
CA GLU A 8 4.36 15.98 -0.41
C GLU A 8 5.03 15.84 0.94
N GLU A 9 4.41 16.37 1.97
CA GLU A 9 4.96 16.28 3.31
C GLU A 9 5.01 14.84 3.78
N PHE A 10 3.98 14.07 3.48
CA PHE A 10 3.97 12.66 3.84
C PHE A 10 5.10 11.91 3.16
N LEU A 11 5.26 12.11 1.85
CA LEU A 11 6.30 11.43 1.10
C LEU A 11 7.69 11.88 1.56
N ARG A 12 7.83 13.15 1.87
CA ARG A 12 9.09 13.68 2.34
C ARG A 12 9.42 13.11 3.70
N SER A 13 8.41 12.96 4.57
CA SER A 13 8.62 12.39 5.86
C SER A 13 9.07 10.94 5.75
N GLN A 14 8.61 10.19 4.75
CA GLN A 14 9.07 8.86 4.57
C GLN A 14 10.53 8.83 4.13
N LEU A 15 10.96 9.81 3.37
CA LEU A 15 12.33 9.85 2.95
C LEU A 15 13.25 10.23 4.09
N ASP A 16 12.80 11.20 4.94
CA ASP A 16 13.63 11.62 5.99
C ASP A 16 13.64 10.69 7.08
N GLU A 17 12.94 9.81 7.17
CA GLU A 17 12.55 9.20 8.16
C GLU A 17 13.30 8.40 8.80
N GLY A 18 13.75 7.74 8.47
CA GLY A 18 14.52 7.00 9.11
C GLY A 18 14.63 7.10 10.53
N SER A 19 14.77 8.18 10.99
CA SER A 19 15.10 8.30 12.33
C SER A 19 14.02 8.77 13.17
N LYS A 20 12.97 9.25 12.67
CA LYS A 20 12.03 9.82 13.53
C LYS A 20 10.95 8.90 13.83
N HIS A 21 10.50 8.92 14.97
CA HIS A 21 9.41 8.08 15.34
C HIS A 21 8.13 8.85 15.20
N SER A 22 8.01 9.62 14.20
CA SER A 22 6.77 10.37 14.05
C SER A 22 5.68 9.45 13.61
N SER A 23 4.53 9.66 14.04
CA SER A 23 3.35 8.96 13.56
C SER A 23 2.38 9.98 13.06
N GLY A 24 1.67 9.69 12.04
CA GLY A 24 0.69 10.59 11.48
C GLY A 24 -0.33 9.85 10.67
N GLN A 25 -1.43 10.52 10.41
CA GLN A 25 -2.50 9.93 9.66
C GLN A 25 -3.17 10.99 8.82
N PHE A 26 -3.58 10.66 7.63
CA PHE A 26 -4.41 11.54 6.84
C PHE A 26 -5.36 10.72 5.98
N THR A 27 -6.41 11.35 5.53
CA THR A 27 -7.42 10.72 4.71
C THR A 27 -7.49 11.41 3.37
N LEU A 28 -7.52 10.64 2.31
CA LEU A 28 -7.70 11.16 0.97
C LEU A 28 -9.03 10.69 0.41
N SER A 29 -9.86 11.63 -0.04
CA SER A 29 -11.04 11.24 -0.79
C SER A 29 -10.61 10.78 -2.17
N ARG A 30 -11.49 10.08 -2.86
CA ARG A 30 -11.18 9.59 -4.20
C ARG A 30 -10.83 10.76 -5.13
N GLU A 31 -11.58 11.83 -5.06
CA GLU A 31 -11.34 12.99 -5.91
C GLU A 31 -9.98 13.60 -5.63
N LYS A 32 -9.62 13.73 -4.36
CA LYS A 32 -8.34 14.29 -4.01
C LYS A 32 -7.19 13.38 -4.40
N ALA A 33 -7.39 12.08 -4.29
CA ALA A 33 -6.37 11.13 -4.72
C ALA A 33 -6.14 11.23 -6.22
N LEU A 34 -7.19 11.37 -7.00
CA LEU A 34 -7.05 11.51 -8.44
C LEU A 34 -6.31 12.81 -8.80
N GLU A 35 -6.61 13.88 -8.11
CA GLU A 35 -5.93 15.14 -8.35
C GLU A 35 -4.43 15.01 -8.06
N LYS A 36 -4.11 14.36 -6.96
CA LYS A 36 -2.71 14.22 -6.57
C LYS A 36 -1.95 13.31 -7.53
N LEU A 37 -2.57 12.25 -8.00
CA LEU A 37 -1.94 11.38 -8.98
C LEU A 37 -1.68 12.11 -10.30
N ALA A 38 -2.58 12.99 -10.69
CA ALA A 38 -2.38 13.74 -11.90
C ALA A 38 -1.22 14.74 -11.75
N ALA A 39 -1.07 15.30 -10.56
CA ALA A 39 -0.01 16.26 -10.31
C ALA A 39 1.36 15.60 -10.15
N TYR A 40 1.40 14.41 -9.61
CA TYR A 40 2.64 13.76 -9.37
C TYR A 40 2.89 12.77 -10.45
N GLN A 41 3.81 12.95 -11.29
CA GLN A 41 4.10 12.03 -12.27
C GLN A 41 5.28 11.24 -11.85
N LEU A 42 5.18 10.40 -10.98
CA LEU A 42 6.15 9.43 -10.70
C LEU A 42 7.54 9.89 -10.56
N GLN A 43 7.82 10.59 -9.53
CA GLN A 43 9.08 11.06 -9.31
C GLN A 43 9.81 10.24 -8.33
N GLY A 44 10.75 9.56 -8.62
CA GLY A 44 11.73 9.03 -7.71
C GLY A 44 11.27 7.92 -6.81
N GLY A 45 11.80 7.86 -5.66
CA GLY A 45 11.72 6.71 -4.81
C GLY A 45 10.41 6.39 -4.14
N GLN A 46 9.46 7.26 -4.18
CA GLN A 46 8.17 7.03 -3.56
C GLN A 46 7.12 6.57 -4.55
N THR A 47 7.54 6.09 -5.68
CA THR A 47 6.63 5.61 -6.71
C THR A 47 5.70 4.51 -6.20
N TRP A 48 6.18 3.67 -5.29
CA TRP A 48 5.37 2.58 -4.77
C TRP A 48 4.12 3.11 -4.04
N VAL A 49 4.25 4.22 -3.33
CA VAL A 49 3.12 4.83 -2.63
C VAL A 49 2.08 5.29 -3.65
N LEU A 50 2.52 5.90 -4.72
CA LEU A 50 1.60 6.33 -5.77
C LEU A 50 0.92 5.16 -6.44
N LYS A 51 1.61 4.05 -6.61
CA LYS A 51 1.00 2.85 -7.16
C LYS A 51 -0.07 2.27 -6.23
N VAL A 52 0.16 2.31 -4.93
CA VAL A 52 -0.84 1.87 -3.97
C VAL A 52 -2.05 2.79 -4.04
N ILE A 53 -1.85 4.09 -4.14
CA ILE A 53 -2.95 5.05 -4.25
C ILE A 53 -3.72 4.78 -5.55
N GLN A 54 -3.05 4.46 -6.64
CA GLN A 54 -3.73 4.09 -7.88
C GLN A 54 -4.58 2.85 -7.70
N ALA A 55 -4.08 1.88 -6.95
CA ALA A 55 -4.85 0.67 -6.67
C ALA A 55 -6.12 1.01 -5.88
N VAL A 56 -6.01 1.86 -4.90
CA VAL A 56 -7.15 2.27 -4.10
C VAL A 56 -8.19 2.98 -4.96
N VAL A 57 -7.76 3.89 -5.80
CA VAL A 57 -8.65 4.64 -6.66
C VAL A 57 -9.35 3.70 -7.64
N THR A 58 -8.63 2.81 -8.28
CA THR A 58 -9.21 1.89 -9.24
C THR A 58 -10.07 0.82 -8.57
N SER A 59 -9.92 0.63 -7.26
CA SER A 59 -10.77 -0.31 -6.54
C SER A 59 -12.17 0.26 -6.30
N GLY A 60 -12.37 1.53 -6.56
CA GLY A 60 -13.66 2.16 -6.32
C GLY A 60 -13.86 2.63 -4.88
N ALA A 61 -12.83 2.59 -4.07
CA ALA A 61 -12.95 3.02 -2.68
C ALA A 61 -13.23 4.53 -2.62
N PRO A 62 -14.13 4.97 -1.77
CA PRO A 62 -14.45 6.39 -1.70
C PRO A 62 -13.39 7.22 -0.99
N GLU A 63 -12.60 6.58 -0.17
CA GLU A 63 -11.54 7.28 0.55
C GLU A 63 -10.44 6.33 0.97
N LEU A 64 -9.32 6.85 1.32
CA LEU A 64 -8.15 6.11 1.78
C LEU A 64 -7.63 6.75 3.03
N VAL A 65 -7.40 5.98 4.07
CA VAL A 65 -6.75 6.47 5.27
C VAL A 65 -5.30 6.00 5.23
N VAL A 66 -4.37 6.93 5.30
CA VAL A 66 -2.94 6.61 5.33
C VAL A 66 -2.43 6.93 6.73
N ARG A 67 -1.81 5.96 7.36
CA ARG A 67 -1.29 6.14 8.69
C ARG A 67 0.17 5.74 8.72
N GLN A 68 1.02 6.60 9.22
CA GLN A 68 2.41 6.27 9.34
C GLN A 68 2.76 6.08 10.79
N THR A 69 3.28 4.95 11.14
CA THR A 69 3.70 4.64 12.50
C THR A 69 5.22 4.58 12.53
N GLY A 70 5.80 4.30 13.66
CA GLY A 70 7.24 4.14 13.74
C GLY A 70 7.78 2.95 12.99
N THR A 71 6.92 1.97 12.68
CA THR A 71 7.37 0.74 12.03
C THR A 71 6.81 0.52 10.65
N ASP A 72 5.64 1.09 10.33
CA ASP A 72 4.93 0.77 9.09
C ASP A 72 4.26 1.97 8.48
N THR A 73 4.00 1.89 7.19
CA THR A 73 3.04 2.76 6.53
C THR A 73 1.81 1.93 6.25
N GLU A 74 0.66 2.37 6.73
CA GLU A 74 -0.59 1.62 6.63
C GLU A 74 -1.57 2.31 5.72
N PHE A 75 -2.24 1.53 4.89
CA PHE A 75 -3.27 2.04 3.98
C PHE A 75 -4.55 1.28 4.30
N SER A 76 -5.62 1.98 4.61
CA SER A 76 -6.91 1.36 4.92
C SER A 76 -7.98 1.91 4.01
N PHE A 77 -8.75 1.05 3.41
CA PHE A 77 -9.78 1.47 2.45
C PHE A 77 -10.82 0.37 2.24
N SER A 78 -11.96 0.75 1.71
CA SER A 78 -13.03 -0.19 1.41
C SER A 78 -13.27 -0.22 -0.08
N PRO A 79 -12.80 -1.23 -0.80
CA PRO A 79 -13.02 -1.31 -2.24
C PRO A 79 -14.49 -1.54 -2.58
N ALA A 80 -14.89 -1.22 -3.79
CA ALA A 80 -16.28 -1.38 -4.19
C ALA A 80 -16.71 -2.84 -4.22
N GLN A 81 -15.77 -3.74 -4.51
CA GLN A 81 -16.06 -5.18 -4.51
C GLN A 81 -15.13 -5.87 -3.51
N PRO A 82 -15.58 -6.92 -2.85
CA PRO A 82 -14.73 -7.61 -1.90
C PRO A 82 -13.49 -8.19 -2.59
N TRP A 83 -12.38 -8.13 -1.93
CA TRP A 83 -11.15 -8.72 -2.44
C TRP A 83 -11.08 -10.19 -2.07
N VAL A 84 -10.61 -11.01 -2.96
CA VAL A 84 -10.46 -12.44 -2.78
C VAL A 84 -8.98 -12.76 -2.64
N MET A 85 -8.62 -13.45 -1.56
CA MET A 85 -7.22 -13.74 -1.27
C MET A 85 -6.54 -14.45 -2.43
N GLN A 86 -7.20 -15.43 -3.01
CA GLN A 86 -6.60 -16.20 -4.08
C GLN A 86 -6.33 -15.34 -5.31
N GLU A 87 -7.21 -14.42 -5.60
CA GLU A 87 -7.02 -13.51 -6.74
C GLU A 87 -5.80 -12.64 -6.53
N PHE A 88 -5.61 -12.15 -5.31
CA PHE A 88 -4.44 -11.37 -5.00
C PHE A 88 -3.17 -12.21 -5.15
N GLU A 89 -3.18 -13.42 -4.62
CA GLU A 89 -2.00 -14.27 -4.70
C GLU A 89 -1.62 -14.56 -6.13
N GLU A 90 -2.59 -14.84 -6.96
CA GLU A 90 -2.34 -15.12 -8.36
C GLU A 90 -1.79 -13.91 -9.07
N ALA A 91 -2.34 -12.74 -8.82
CA ALA A 91 -1.88 -11.53 -9.44
C ALA A 91 -0.47 -11.16 -8.98
N PHE A 92 -0.20 -11.35 -7.71
CA PHE A 92 1.10 -10.96 -7.14
C PHE A 92 2.25 -11.72 -7.79
N PHE A 93 2.04 -12.99 -8.09
CA PHE A 93 3.10 -13.81 -8.66
C PHE A 93 3.11 -13.85 -10.19
N ASP A 94 2.14 -13.25 -10.84
CA ASP A 94 2.07 -13.26 -12.29
C ASP A 94 2.91 -12.13 -12.86
N PRO A 95 3.88 -12.38 -13.68
CA PRO A 95 4.70 -11.32 -14.25
C PRO A 95 3.96 -10.47 -15.28
N GLU A 96 2.79 -10.91 -15.74
CA GLU A 96 2.08 -10.20 -16.76
C GLU A 96 1.10 -9.22 -16.19
N VAL A 97 0.54 -8.36 -17.01
CA VAL A 97 -0.45 -7.40 -16.55
C VAL A 97 -1.68 -8.15 -16.08
N SER A 98 -2.12 -7.86 -14.87
CA SER A 98 -3.28 -8.50 -14.31
C SER A 98 -4.55 -7.97 -14.97
N PRO A 99 -5.58 -8.81 -15.16
CA PRO A 99 -6.86 -8.34 -15.66
C PRO A 99 -7.51 -7.34 -14.73
N SER A 100 -7.25 -7.41 -13.45
CA SER A 100 -7.75 -6.43 -12.51
C SER A 100 -6.80 -5.26 -12.46
N ARG A 101 -7.25 -4.07 -12.85
CA ARG A 101 -6.41 -2.88 -12.82
C ARG A 101 -5.97 -2.55 -11.41
N CYS A 102 -6.87 -2.73 -10.47
CA CYS A 102 -6.57 -2.49 -9.08
C CYS A 102 -5.44 -3.39 -8.59
N LEU A 103 -5.56 -4.68 -8.84
CA LEU A 103 -4.54 -5.62 -8.39
C LEU A 103 -3.23 -5.44 -9.16
N ASP A 104 -3.32 -5.01 -10.40
CA ASP A 104 -2.12 -4.75 -11.20
C ASP A 104 -1.32 -3.58 -10.62
N HIS A 105 -2.00 -2.49 -10.27
CA HIS A 105 -1.33 -1.36 -9.64
C HIS A 105 -0.74 -1.77 -8.29
N LEU A 106 -1.49 -2.54 -7.50
CA LEU A 106 -1.02 -2.97 -6.20
C LEU A 106 0.22 -3.85 -6.34
N LYS A 107 0.17 -4.78 -7.27
CA LYS A 107 1.30 -5.66 -7.51
C LYS A 107 2.55 -4.87 -7.87
N ARG A 108 2.42 -3.90 -8.75
CA ARG A 108 3.57 -3.12 -9.20
C ARG A 108 4.16 -2.33 -8.04
N GLY A 109 3.33 -1.76 -7.19
CA GLY A 109 3.83 -1.06 -6.02
C GLY A 109 4.52 -1.99 -5.04
N LEU A 110 3.91 -3.13 -4.76
CA LEU A 110 4.49 -4.08 -3.80
C LEU A 110 5.75 -4.73 -4.34
N TRP A 111 5.83 -4.97 -5.65
CA TRP A 111 7.06 -5.51 -6.20
C TRP A 111 8.20 -4.51 -6.03
N SER A 112 7.92 -3.23 -6.24
CA SER A 112 8.93 -2.22 -6.07
C SER A 112 9.42 -2.14 -4.62
N VAL A 113 8.52 -2.09 -3.65
CA VAL A 113 8.91 -1.84 -2.28
C VAL A 113 9.25 -3.11 -1.53
N SER A 114 8.61 -4.22 -1.87
CA SER A 114 8.75 -5.43 -1.06
C SER A 114 9.62 -6.48 -1.70
N VAL A 115 9.50 -6.68 -2.99
CA VAL A 115 10.30 -7.69 -3.66
C VAL A 115 11.69 -7.11 -3.98
N HIS A 116 11.72 -5.95 -4.61
CA HIS A 116 13.00 -5.35 -4.98
C HIS A 116 13.73 -4.71 -3.82
N ASN A 117 13.02 -4.07 -2.91
CA ASN A 117 13.64 -3.39 -1.79
C ASN A 117 13.50 -4.15 -0.48
N MET A 118 12.94 -5.34 -0.52
CA MET A 118 12.95 -6.27 0.59
C MET A 118 12.27 -5.74 1.86
N ARG A 119 11.23 -4.98 1.71
CA ARG A 119 10.46 -4.49 2.86
C ARG A 119 9.22 -5.38 3.02
N PRO A 120 9.02 -6.02 4.14
CA PRO A 120 7.88 -6.91 4.33
C PRO A 120 6.56 -6.16 4.33
N PHE A 121 5.48 -6.84 4.02
CA PHE A 121 4.17 -6.26 4.12
C PHE A 121 3.17 -7.25 4.69
N LEU A 122 2.08 -6.72 5.20
CA LEU A 122 0.93 -7.50 5.63
C LEU A 122 -0.28 -6.97 4.88
N LEU A 123 -1.09 -7.85 4.34
CA LEU A 123 -2.32 -7.48 3.66
C LEU A 123 -3.47 -8.30 4.20
N THR A 124 -4.55 -7.66 4.57
CA THR A 124 -5.75 -8.36 4.96
C THR A 124 -6.96 -7.63 4.42
N ALA A 125 -8.07 -8.31 4.30
CA ALA A 125 -9.31 -7.76 3.78
C ALA A 125 -10.50 -8.36 4.51
N PRO A 126 -11.64 -7.70 4.49
CA PRO A 126 -12.82 -8.26 5.13
C PRO A 126 -13.14 -9.64 4.57
N GLY A 127 -13.45 -10.55 5.43
CA GLY A 127 -13.79 -11.92 5.05
C GLY A 127 -12.61 -12.85 4.93
N TRP A 128 -11.41 -12.35 5.01
CA TRP A 128 -10.24 -13.24 4.98
C TRP A 128 -10.03 -13.86 6.36
N SER A 129 -9.80 -15.14 6.38
CA SER A 129 -9.60 -15.82 7.67
C SER A 129 -8.23 -15.52 8.23
N GLN A 130 -7.27 -15.18 7.40
CA GLN A 130 -5.94 -14.84 7.86
C GLN A 130 -5.38 -13.77 6.98
N ALA A 131 -4.48 -12.98 7.49
CA ALA A 131 -3.76 -12.01 6.69
C ALA A 131 -2.72 -12.73 5.83
N LEU A 132 -2.23 -12.05 4.81
CA LEU A 132 -1.08 -12.53 4.04
C LEU A 132 0.12 -11.69 4.42
N VAL A 133 1.23 -12.31 4.61
CA VAL A 133 2.47 -11.62 4.99
C VAL A 133 3.56 -11.96 4.00
N TRP A 134 4.23 -10.91 3.48
CA TRP A 134 5.44 -11.09 2.68
C TRP A 134 6.61 -10.95 3.61
N THR A 135 7.40 -11.99 3.73
CA THR A 135 8.50 -12.03 4.68
C THR A 135 9.81 -11.56 4.10
N GLY A 136 9.84 -11.24 2.82
CA GLY A 136 11.05 -10.96 2.09
C GLY A 136 11.43 -12.11 1.18
N LYS A 137 10.87 -13.30 1.43
CA LYS A 137 11.14 -14.43 0.59
C LYS A 137 9.90 -15.13 0.12
N ALA A 138 8.85 -15.09 0.87
CA ALA A 138 7.65 -15.84 0.55
C ALA A 138 6.42 -15.15 1.06
N LEU A 139 5.30 -15.42 0.41
CA LEU A 139 4.00 -14.95 0.86
C LEU A 139 3.41 -16.06 1.71
N GLN A 140 3.09 -15.78 2.94
CA GLN A 140 2.65 -16.80 3.88
C GLN A 140 1.44 -16.34 4.66
N PRO A 141 0.67 -17.25 5.24
CA PRO A 141 -0.43 -16.86 6.10
C PRO A 141 0.09 -16.13 7.33
N GLY A 142 -0.59 -15.09 7.69
CA GLY A 142 -0.26 -14.31 8.86
C GLY A 142 -1.28 -14.46 9.95
N PRO A 143 -1.34 -13.55 10.87
CA PRO A 143 -2.28 -13.66 11.99
C PRO A 143 -3.72 -13.52 11.51
N VAL A 144 -4.62 -14.02 12.31
CA VAL A 144 -6.02 -13.82 12.07
C VAL A 144 -6.31 -12.35 12.23
N ALA A 145 -7.02 -11.77 11.29
CA ALA A 145 -7.35 -10.39 11.38
C ALA A 145 -8.76 -10.19 10.89
N ASP A 146 -9.60 -9.66 11.73
CA ASP A 146 -10.98 -9.41 11.38
C ASP A 146 -11.11 -7.92 11.29
N ARG A 147 -11.01 -7.36 10.15
CA ARG A 147 -11.04 -5.92 9.95
C ARG A 147 -12.17 -5.52 9.05
N PRO A 148 -12.78 -4.36 9.29
CA PRO A 148 -13.89 -3.92 8.46
C PRO A 148 -13.46 -3.36 7.11
N MET A 149 -12.17 -3.18 6.88
CA MET A 149 -11.65 -2.61 5.67
C MET A 149 -10.42 -3.36 5.23
N VAL A 150 -10.00 -3.18 4.01
CA VAL A 150 -8.70 -3.68 3.59
C VAL A 150 -7.62 -2.93 4.36
N LEU A 151 -6.62 -3.63 4.82
CA LEU A 151 -5.45 -3.03 5.45
C LEU A 151 -4.20 -3.55 4.77
N LEU A 152 -3.38 -2.64 4.28
CA LEU A 152 -2.04 -2.95 3.79
C LEU A 152 -1.06 -2.22 4.69
N ALA A 153 -0.17 -2.94 5.34
CA ALA A 153 0.87 -2.35 6.18
C ALA A 153 2.22 -2.71 5.59
N VAL A 154 3.00 -1.74 5.20
CA VAL A 154 4.33 -1.96 4.61
C VAL A 154 5.38 -1.52 5.61
N SER A 155 6.28 -2.42 5.95
CA SER A 155 7.32 -2.14 6.94
C SER A 155 8.28 -1.09 6.45
N HIS A 156 8.75 -0.25 7.34
CA HIS A 156 9.77 0.72 7.02
C HIS A 156 11.17 0.08 6.98
N ARG A 157 11.31 -1.11 7.50
CA ARG A 157 12.61 -1.75 7.55
C ARG A 157 12.79 -2.75 6.45
N THR A 158 13.95 -2.80 5.87
CA THR A 158 14.28 -3.87 4.93
C THR A 158 14.69 -5.11 5.69
N ILE A 159 14.54 -6.25 5.07
CA ILE A 159 14.96 -7.48 5.66
C ILE A 159 16.35 -7.78 5.17
N TYR A 160 17.27 -7.90 6.11
CA TYR A 160 18.55 -8.28 5.72
C TYR A 160 18.78 -9.64 6.20
N GLU A 161 19.58 -10.36 5.55
CA GLU A 161 19.85 -11.54 6.00
C GLU A 161 20.80 -11.51 6.85
N GLY A 162 21.02 -11.52 7.52
CA GLY A 162 21.94 -11.41 8.46
C GLY A 162 22.89 -12.22 8.75
#